data_17cb8390cf7a3b2e81c664c3932d8e42
#
_entry.id   17cb8390cf7a3b2e81c664c3932d8e42
#
_cell.length_a   1.000
_cell.length_b   1.000
_cell.length_c   1.000
_cell.angle_alpha   90.00
_cell.angle_beta   90.00
_cell.angle_gamma   90.00
#
_symmetry.space_group_name_H-M   'P 1'
#
loop_
_entity.id
_entity.type
_entity.pdbx_description
1 polymer ?
#
loop_
_entity_poly.entity_id
_entity_poly.type
_entity_poly.pdbx_seq_one_letter_code
_entity_poly.pdbx_strand_id
1 'polypeptide(L)'
;MEKKRKLRGKWLAALGALLMAVALWMLHVEPSVLQYAATAPAQTGTATAGTTTAGAEGAQADQGAQADQNAQAQPDAEGSSALSQLAASWEKAAGDALGEVVSATAISARDYGFSLSSDAGSMTLTLAAVGPGYFDVYPRYLVAGRLPTADELERGERVAVLDEPAAFKLFPTSDPLEGRVRIGEAWYDVVGVARWSRDVGRYEQHQAYIPFACAARDDLPMEVVEVCARPIPRSGASRVFEESANTWLPGGTFVDTAKESMRASIAARAVAVALAVYALLYLARRLTRRAGALISDARGRLRTTYMRDMLPWLLPRAALQALCVALLIAAFYGVLTVAIEPMYVFTEWIPDVLVELSSITERFWQLTSAAAKPVRVYTEAYARIRFWAGVLRWGLLALLTGALVMALSSRPPRAKGEARLED
;
A
#
# COMPACT_ATOMS: atom_id res chain seq x y z
N MET A 1 -30.40 5.97 33.78
CA MET A 1 -30.11 6.02 32.31
C MET A 1 -28.70 6.52 32.00
N GLU A 2 -28.19 7.50 32.72
CA GLU A 2 -26.85 8.11 32.52
C GLU A 2 -25.68 7.13 32.64
N LYS A 3 -25.66 6.24 33.63
CA LYS A 3 -24.63 5.22 33.84
C LYS A 3 -24.55 4.24 32.67
N LYS A 4 -25.68 3.87 32.04
CA LYS A 4 -25.75 3.03 30.85
C LYS A 4 -25.22 3.76 29.60
N ARG A 5 -25.48 5.08 29.45
CA ARG A 5 -24.94 5.90 28.36
C ARG A 5 -23.42 6.04 28.46
N LYS A 6 -22.90 6.34 29.65
CA LYS A 6 -21.43 6.39 29.89
C LYS A 6 -20.76 5.09 29.61
N LEU A 7 -21.38 3.96 29.96
CA LEU A 7 -20.84 2.63 29.68
C LEU A 7 -20.79 2.35 28.14
N ARG A 8 -21.88 2.66 27.43
CA ARG A 8 -21.92 2.51 25.95
C ARG A 8 -20.87 3.39 25.26
N GLY A 9 -20.69 4.64 25.72
CA GLY A 9 -19.64 5.53 25.21
C GLY A 9 -18.23 4.96 25.39
N LYS A 10 -17.95 4.37 26.57
CA LYS A 10 -16.66 3.71 26.83
C LYS A 10 -16.41 2.50 25.92
N TRP A 11 -17.42 1.65 25.73
CA TRP A 11 -17.31 0.50 24.85
C TRP A 11 -17.09 0.90 23.38
N LEU A 12 -17.80 1.93 22.92
CA LEU A 12 -17.64 2.47 21.56
C LEU A 12 -16.24 3.05 21.35
N ALA A 13 -15.75 3.82 22.32
CA ALA A 13 -14.40 4.37 22.25
C ALA A 13 -13.31 3.28 22.31
N ALA A 14 -13.49 2.24 23.13
CA ALA A 14 -12.57 1.12 23.22
C ALA A 14 -12.56 0.30 21.92
N LEU A 15 -13.73 0.04 21.34
CA LEU A 15 -13.83 -0.63 20.04
C LEU A 15 -13.17 0.19 18.94
N GLY A 16 -13.42 1.51 18.90
CA GLY A 16 -12.77 2.41 17.92
C GLY A 16 -11.25 2.42 18.06
N ALA A 17 -10.73 2.48 19.29
CA ALA A 17 -9.29 2.41 19.55
C ALA A 17 -8.68 1.06 19.11
N LEU A 18 -9.38 -0.04 19.36
CA LEU A 18 -8.93 -1.38 18.92
C LEU A 18 -8.88 -1.48 17.39
N LEU A 19 -9.94 -1.06 16.71
CA LEU A 19 -9.99 -1.05 15.24
C LEU A 19 -8.87 -0.18 14.64
N MET A 20 -8.62 1.00 15.23
CA MET A 20 -7.51 1.86 14.82
C MET A 20 -6.15 1.18 15.02
N ALA A 21 -5.93 0.55 16.17
CA ALA A 21 -4.66 -0.12 16.46
C ALA A 21 -4.41 -1.27 15.48
N VAL A 22 -5.42 -2.11 15.22
CA VAL A 22 -5.31 -3.21 14.24
C VAL A 22 -5.05 -2.67 12.84
N ALA A 23 -5.81 -1.65 12.40
CA ALA A 23 -5.63 -1.09 11.06
C ALA A 23 -4.27 -0.40 10.88
N LEU A 24 -3.78 0.34 11.89
CA LEU A 24 -2.44 0.94 11.85
C LEU A 24 -1.34 -0.13 11.82
N TRP A 25 -1.51 -1.21 12.58
CA TRP A 25 -0.58 -2.32 12.55
C TRP A 25 -0.55 -3.02 11.20
N MET A 26 -1.71 -3.30 10.61
CA MET A 26 -1.80 -3.93 9.29
C MET A 26 -1.21 -3.04 8.18
N LEU A 27 -1.46 -1.73 8.22
CA LEU A 27 -0.85 -0.77 7.28
C LEU A 27 0.67 -0.65 7.46
N HIS A 28 1.19 -0.89 8.66
CA HIS A 28 2.62 -0.87 8.93
C HIS A 28 3.33 -2.15 8.45
N VAL A 29 2.65 -3.29 8.49
CA VAL A 29 3.20 -4.60 8.07
C VAL A 29 3.14 -4.78 6.55
N GLU A 30 2.33 -3.99 5.82
CA GLU A 30 2.30 -4.06 4.36
C GLU A 30 3.68 -3.80 3.76
N PRO A 31 4.14 -4.67 2.83
CA PRO A 31 5.44 -4.51 2.19
C PRO A 31 5.49 -3.22 1.37
N SER A 32 6.60 -2.52 1.45
CA SER A 32 6.86 -1.39 0.59
C SER A 32 7.18 -1.89 -0.82
N VAL A 33 6.33 -1.52 -1.79
CA VAL A 33 6.50 -1.86 -3.20
C VAL A 33 6.23 -0.61 -4.02
N LEU A 34 7.07 -0.37 -5.01
CA LEU A 34 6.88 0.63 -6.04
C LEU A 34 6.27 -0.07 -7.26
N GLN A 35 5.23 0.50 -7.82
CA GLN A 35 4.51 -0.03 -8.97
C GLN A 35 4.25 1.08 -9.97
N TYR A 36 4.47 0.77 -11.23
CA TYR A 36 4.07 1.64 -12.31
C TYR A 36 3.39 0.79 -13.37
N ALA A 37 2.16 1.15 -13.70
CA ALA A 37 1.35 0.41 -14.64
C ALA A 37 0.84 1.33 -15.74
N ALA A 38 0.93 0.86 -16.97
CA ALA A 38 0.42 1.55 -18.14
C ALA A 38 -0.35 0.58 -19.02
N THR A 39 -1.25 1.11 -19.85
CA THR A 39 -1.92 0.29 -20.86
C THR A 39 -0.88 -0.18 -21.87
N ALA A 40 -0.91 -1.46 -22.21
CA ALA A 40 -0.04 -1.98 -23.24
C ALA A 40 -0.31 -1.27 -24.57
N PRO A 41 0.71 -0.94 -25.37
CA PRO A 41 0.50 -0.38 -26.70
C PRO A 41 -0.29 -1.40 -27.53
N ALA A 42 -1.27 -0.91 -28.28
CA ALA A 42 -2.09 -1.77 -29.14
C ALA A 42 -1.20 -2.54 -30.10
N GLN A 43 -1.27 -3.87 -30.01
CA GLN A 43 -0.59 -4.74 -30.97
C GLN A 43 -1.19 -4.50 -32.34
N THR A 44 -0.40 -4.14 -33.31
CA THR A 44 -0.80 -4.00 -34.73
C THR A 44 -0.89 -5.40 -35.34
N GLY A 45 -1.85 -6.18 -34.91
CA GLY A 45 -2.17 -7.51 -35.42
C GLY A 45 -3.65 -7.60 -35.73
N THR A 46 -4.01 -7.53 -37.03
CA THR A 46 -5.28 -7.95 -37.66
C THR A 46 -6.50 -8.02 -36.73
N ALA A 47 -7.16 -6.88 -36.58
CA ALA A 47 -8.55 -6.86 -36.14
C ALA A 47 -9.40 -7.54 -37.22
N THR A 48 -9.83 -8.78 -36.98
CA THR A 48 -10.90 -9.42 -37.74
C THR A 48 -12.16 -8.59 -37.51
N ALA A 49 -12.54 -7.87 -38.58
CA ALA A 49 -13.72 -7.02 -38.61
C ALA A 49 -14.98 -7.83 -38.31
N GLY A 50 -15.53 -7.67 -37.13
CA GLY A 50 -16.92 -7.98 -36.80
C GLY A 50 -17.79 -6.83 -37.21
N THR A 51 -18.44 -6.99 -38.35
CA THR A 51 -19.45 -6.13 -38.98
C THR A 51 -20.52 -5.70 -37.98
N THR A 52 -20.73 -4.38 -37.84
CA THR A 52 -22.06 -3.84 -37.55
C THR A 52 -22.24 -2.51 -38.32
N THR A 53 -23.10 -2.59 -39.32
CA THR A 53 -23.64 -1.53 -40.16
C THR A 53 -24.53 -0.56 -39.38
N ALA A 54 -24.34 0.75 -39.61
CA ALA A 54 -25.36 1.80 -39.80
C ALA A 54 -24.62 3.15 -39.87
N GLY A 55 -24.45 3.81 -40.97
CA GLY A 55 -25.49 4.57 -41.66
C GLY A 55 -25.17 6.06 -41.58
N ALA A 56 -24.98 6.67 -42.76
CA ALA A 56 -25.23 8.05 -43.17
C ALA A 56 -24.04 9.02 -43.25
N GLU A 57 -23.60 9.21 -44.51
CA GLU A 57 -23.61 10.46 -45.30
C GLU A 57 -22.73 11.66 -44.88
N GLY A 58 -21.78 11.97 -45.79
CA GLY A 58 -21.68 13.29 -46.38
C GLY A 58 -20.50 14.16 -45.98
N ALA A 59 -19.44 14.22 -46.79
CA ALA A 59 -18.95 15.42 -47.45
C ALA A 59 -17.51 15.28 -47.93
N GLN A 60 -17.35 15.62 -49.24
CA GLN A 60 -16.10 15.75 -50.00
C GLN A 60 -15.28 16.98 -49.57
N ALA A 61 -13.95 16.83 -49.67
CA ALA A 61 -12.96 17.75 -50.28
C ALA A 61 -11.55 17.22 -49.90
N ASP A 62 -10.77 16.76 -50.81
CA ASP A 62 -9.92 17.21 -51.91
C ASP A 62 -8.61 17.87 -51.46
N GLN A 63 -7.50 17.49 -52.18
CA GLN A 63 -6.13 18.03 -52.22
C GLN A 63 -5.22 17.61 -51.05
N GLY A 64 -4.22 16.74 -51.22
CA GLY A 64 -3.10 16.91 -52.16
C GLY A 64 -1.87 17.38 -51.38
N ALA A 65 -1.00 16.46 -50.93
CA ALA A 65 0.39 16.77 -50.67
C ALA A 65 1.24 15.50 -50.78
N GLN A 66 2.13 15.50 -51.73
CA GLN A 66 3.24 14.60 -51.88
C GLN A 66 4.14 14.68 -50.66
N ALA A 67 4.37 13.57 -50.00
CA ALA A 67 5.40 13.44 -48.99
C ALA A 67 6.46 12.46 -49.45
N ASP A 68 7.67 12.93 -49.32
CA ASP A 68 8.92 12.35 -49.68
C ASP A 68 9.09 10.86 -49.35
N GLN A 69 9.38 10.08 -50.39
CA GLN A 69 10.03 8.78 -50.32
C GLN A 69 11.53 9.03 -50.06
N ASN A 70 11.94 8.97 -48.78
CA ASN A 70 13.31 8.60 -48.42
C ASN A 70 13.42 8.30 -46.92
N ALA A 71 12.85 7.20 -46.50
CA ALA A 71 13.27 6.53 -45.30
C ALA A 71 13.83 5.17 -45.73
N GLN A 72 15.12 5.10 -45.84
CA GLN A 72 15.84 3.83 -45.99
C GLN A 72 15.51 2.96 -44.78
N ALA A 73 14.67 1.97 -45.01
CA ALA A 73 14.44 0.90 -44.06
C ALA A 73 15.79 0.17 -43.87
N GLN A 74 16.32 0.23 -42.67
CA GLN A 74 17.32 -0.72 -42.21
C GLN A 74 16.66 -2.09 -42.10
N PRO A 75 17.11 -3.10 -42.79
CA PRO A 75 16.55 -4.44 -42.71
C PRO A 75 17.33 -5.25 -41.66
N ASP A 76 17.10 -5.05 -40.37
CA ASP A 76 17.60 -5.93 -39.29
C ASP A 76 16.75 -5.87 -38.03
N ALA A 77 15.43 -5.79 -38.16
CA ALA A 77 14.52 -5.98 -37.04
C ALA A 77 13.50 -7.06 -37.37
N GLU A 78 14.00 -8.28 -37.68
CA GLU A 78 13.15 -9.46 -37.81
C GLU A 78 12.54 -9.78 -36.42
N GLY A 79 11.22 -9.55 -36.25
CA GLY A 79 10.38 -10.31 -35.33
C GLY A 79 10.43 -9.99 -33.84
N SER A 80 10.93 -8.83 -33.41
CA SER A 80 10.84 -8.48 -32.02
C SER A 80 9.41 -7.99 -31.65
N SER A 81 8.69 -8.76 -30.83
CA SER A 81 7.34 -8.36 -30.39
C SER A 81 7.34 -7.04 -29.62
N ALA A 82 6.21 -6.32 -29.61
CA ALA A 82 6.09 -5.08 -28.87
C ALA A 82 6.45 -5.24 -27.37
N LEU A 83 6.14 -6.40 -26.78
CA LEU A 83 6.49 -6.72 -25.39
C LEU A 83 7.99 -6.88 -25.19
N SER A 84 8.71 -7.53 -26.12
CA SER A 84 10.17 -7.67 -26.00
C SER A 84 10.90 -6.33 -26.14
N GLN A 85 10.41 -5.44 -27.02
CA GLN A 85 10.91 -4.06 -27.13
C GLN A 85 10.68 -3.26 -25.86
N LEU A 86 9.52 -3.44 -25.22
CA LEU A 86 9.22 -2.81 -23.92
C LEU A 86 10.15 -3.31 -22.81
N ALA A 87 10.44 -4.61 -22.75
CA ALA A 87 11.40 -5.14 -21.78
C ALA A 87 12.80 -4.54 -21.96
N ALA A 88 13.32 -4.55 -23.19
CA ALA A 88 14.63 -3.99 -23.50
C ALA A 88 14.69 -2.47 -23.24
N SER A 89 13.63 -1.73 -23.52
CA SER A 89 13.54 -0.30 -23.22
C SER A 89 13.46 -0.02 -21.71
N TRP A 90 12.83 -0.91 -20.92
CA TRP A 90 12.81 -0.81 -19.47
C TRP A 90 14.20 -1.02 -18.86
N GLU A 91 14.93 -2.05 -19.27
CA GLU A 91 16.30 -2.28 -18.81
C GLU A 91 17.19 -1.07 -19.04
N LYS A 92 17.04 -0.43 -20.20
CA LYS A 92 17.76 0.79 -20.54
C LYS A 92 17.33 1.99 -19.70
N ALA A 93 16.02 2.14 -19.42
CA ALA A 93 15.48 3.24 -18.62
C ALA A 93 15.78 3.08 -17.14
N ALA A 94 15.82 1.85 -16.64
CA ALA A 94 16.15 1.54 -15.26
C ALA A 94 17.58 1.96 -14.91
N GLY A 95 18.57 1.65 -15.76
CA GLY A 95 19.96 2.03 -15.59
C GLY A 95 20.57 1.59 -14.24
N ASP A 96 21.84 1.95 -14.01
CA ASP A 96 22.56 1.60 -12.79
C ASP A 96 22.00 2.31 -11.54
N ALA A 97 21.47 3.53 -11.71
CA ALA A 97 20.94 4.33 -10.61
C ALA A 97 19.75 3.67 -9.90
N LEU A 98 18.92 2.92 -10.62
CA LEU A 98 17.82 2.18 -10.01
C LEU A 98 18.35 0.99 -9.20
N GLY A 99 19.36 0.27 -9.70
CA GLY A 99 19.96 -0.88 -9.02
C GLY A 99 20.55 -0.54 -7.65
N GLU A 100 21.01 0.70 -7.43
CA GLU A 100 21.55 1.13 -6.12
C GLU A 100 20.47 1.38 -5.06
N VAL A 101 19.25 1.70 -5.47
CA VAL A 101 18.16 2.13 -4.57
C VAL A 101 17.06 1.09 -4.38
N VAL A 102 17.03 0.01 -5.19
CA VAL A 102 16.07 -1.09 -5.08
C VAL A 102 16.77 -2.41 -4.83
N SER A 103 16.10 -3.30 -4.10
CA SER A 103 16.63 -4.66 -3.83
C SER A 103 16.19 -5.69 -4.86
N ALA A 104 15.09 -5.46 -5.54
CA ALA A 104 14.56 -6.28 -6.63
C ALA A 104 13.71 -5.41 -7.55
N THR A 105 13.73 -5.71 -8.84
CA THR A 105 12.86 -5.11 -9.84
C THR A 105 12.39 -6.17 -10.81
N ALA A 106 11.19 -5.99 -11.37
CA ALA A 106 10.67 -6.89 -12.38
C ALA A 106 9.69 -6.17 -13.30
N ILE A 107 9.63 -6.65 -14.54
CA ILE A 107 8.58 -6.32 -15.50
C ILE A 107 7.52 -7.40 -15.48
N SER A 108 6.27 -7.02 -15.66
CA SER A 108 5.15 -7.95 -15.83
C SER A 108 4.12 -7.38 -16.81
N ALA A 109 3.32 -8.27 -17.38
CA ALA A 109 2.17 -7.87 -18.20
C ALA A 109 0.95 -8.69 -17.76
N ARG A 110 -0.25 -8.12 -17.91
CA ARG A 110 -1.50 -8.78 -17.45
C ARG A 110 -2.60 -8.64 -18.49
N ASP A 111 -3.36 -9.73 -18.61
CA ASP A 111 -4.67 -9.77 -19.24
C ASP A 111 -5.71 -10.25 -18.22
N TYR A 112 -6.76 -9.48 -18.03
CA TYR A 112 -7.78 -9.76 -17.00
C TYR A 112 -8.88 -10.71 -17.45
N GLY A 113 -8.96 -11.03 -18.72
CA GLY A 113 -10.02 -11.83 -19.33
C GLY A 113 -9.54 -13.03 -20.14
N PHE A 114 -8.33 -13.53 -19.87
CA PHE A 114 -7.71 -14.57 -20.67
C PHE A 114 -8.38 -15.94 -20.49
N SER A 115 -8.67 -16.62 -21.62
CA SER A 115 -9.22 -17.97 -21.60
C SER A 115 -8.10 -19.01 -21.61
N LEU A 116 -8.02 -19.79 -20.54
CA LEU A 116 -7.09 -20.88 -20.36
C LEU A 116 -7.81 -22.21 -20.50
N SER A 117 -7.22 -23.20 -21.15
CA SER A 117 -7.80 -24.52 -21.31
C SER A 117 -6.81 -25.64 -20.96
N SER A 118 -7.34 -26.77 -20.49
CA SER A 118 -6.66 -28.04 -20.32
C SER A 118 -7.42 -29.13 -21.09
N ASP A 119 -6.94 -30.36 -21.05
CA ASP A 119 -7.66 -31.49 -21.63
C ASP A 119 -9.01 -31.76 -20.93
N ALA A 120 -9.15 -31.35 -19.67
CA ALA A 120 -10.34 -31.62 -18.85
C ALA A 120 -11.31 -30.43 -18.76
N GLY A 121 -10.90 -29.22 -19.15
CA GLY A 121 -11.79 -28.06 -19.05
C GLY A 121 -11.15 -26.73 -19.48
N SER A 122 -11.97 -25.68 -19.41
CA SER A 122 -11.53 -24.31 -19.67
C SER A 122 -12.04 -23.32 -18.65
N MET A 123 -11.34 -22.23 -18.45
CA MET A 123 -11.78 -21.14 -17.59
C MET A 123 -11.17 -19.80 -18.01
N THR A 124 -11.88 -18.74 -17.66
CA THR A 124 -11.37 -17.37 -17.81
C THR A 124 -10.70 -16.95 -16.50
N LEU A 125 -9.50 -16.39 -16.60
CA LEU A 125 -8.71 -15.95 -15.46
C LEU A 125 -7.82 -14.75 -15.83
N THR A 126 -7.13 -14.20 -14.87
CA THR A 126 -6.09 -13.20 -15.11
C THR A 126 -4.78 -13.91 -15.44
N LEU A 127 -4.30 -13.73 -16.66
CA LEU A 127 -2.99 -14.18 -17.06
C LEU A 127 -1.95 -13.12 -16.70
N ALA A 128 -0.94 -13.49 -15.94
CA ALA A 128 0.18 -12.64 -15.57
C ALA A 128 1.47 -13.19 -16.19
N ALA A 129 1.99 -12.50 -17.16
CA ALA A 129 3.32 -12.74 -17.72
C ALA A 129 4.35 -12.01 -16.82
N VAL A 130 5.30 -12.75 -16.23
CA VAL A 130 6.21 -12.24 -15.21
C VAL A 130 7.67 -12.40 -15.61
N GLY A 131 8.45 -11.36 -15.40
CA GLY A 131 9.90 -11.37 -15.62
C GLY A 131 10.67 -11.85 -14.38
N PRO A 132 12.00 -12.01 -14.53
CA PRO A 132 12.90 -12.31 -13.41
C PRO A 132 12.71 -11.30 -12.25
N GLY A 133 12.85 -11.78 -11.01
CA GLY A 133 12.68 -10.94 -9.82
C GLY A 133 11.23 -10.67 -9.38
N TYR A 134 10.22 -11.05 -10.17
CA TYR A 134 8.82 -10.79 -9.85
C TYR A 134 8.41 -11.41 -8.51
N PHE A 135 8.79 -12.65 -8.26
CA PHE A 135 8.46 -13.34 -7.02
C PHE A 135 9.29 -12.87 -5.81
N ASP A 136 10.39 -12.14 -6.05
CA ASP A 136 11.14 -11.45 -4.99
C ASP A 136 10.41 -10.17 -4.54
N VAL A 137 9.75 -9.48 -5.49
CA VAL A 137 8.90 -8.33 -5.19
C VAL A 137 7.56 -8.76 -4.59
N TYR A 138 6.93 -9.77 -5.19
CA TYR A 138 5.63 -10.34 -4.80
C TYR A 138 5.75 -11.81 -4.39
N PRO A 139 6.20 -12.12 -3.17
CA PRO A 139 6.34 -13.50 -2.73
C PRO A 139 5.01 -14.24 -2.76
N ARG A 140 5.01 -15.46 -3.30
CA ARG A 140 3.84 -16.34 -3.36
C ARG A 140 4.10 -17.60 -2.57
N TYR A 141 3.11 -18.02 -1.79
CA TYR A 141 3.13 -19.30 -1.09
C TYR A 141 2.62 -20.40 -2.03
N LEU A 142 3.33 -21.51 -2.08
CA LEU A 142 2.94 -22.66 -2.89
C LEU A 142 2.16 -23.65 -2.05
N VAL A 143 1.19 -24.31 -2.70
CA VAL A 143 0.48 -25.50 -2.19
C VAL A 143 1.20 -26.75 -2.65
N ALA A 144 1.66 -26.76 -3.92
CA ALA A 144 2.38 -27.87 -4.53
C ALA A 144 3.36 -27.37 -5.59
N GLY A 145 4.38 -28.18 -5.90
CA GLY A 145 5.36 -27.86 -6.92
C GLY A 145 6.35 -26.75 -6.52
N ARG A 146 6.79 -25.96 -7.51
CA ARG A 146 7.78 -24.89 -7.34
C ARG A 146 7.41 -23.64 -8.14
N LEU A 147 8.04 -22.51 -7.82
CA LEU A 147 8.03 -21.33 -8.68
C LEU A 147 8.98 -21.54 -9.87
N PRO A 148 8.76 -20.86 -10.99
CA PRO A 148 9.71 -20.80 -12.08
C PRO A 148 11.04 -20.23 -11.61
N THR A 149 12.12 -20.81 -12.05
CA THR A 149 13.48 -20.31 -11.77
C THR A 149 13.77 -19.03 -12.56
N ALA A 150 14.76 -18.25 -12.16
CA ALA A 150 15.17 -17.06 -12.91
C ALA A 150 15.57 -17.41 -14.34
N ASP A 151 16.29 -18.51 -14.52
CA ASP A 151 16.70 -19.00 -15.83
C ASP A 151 15.51 -19.37 -16.74
N GLU A 152 14.47 -20.02 -16.20
CA GLU A 152 13.24 -20.35 -16.93
C GLU A 152 12.48 -19.09 -17.35
N LEU A 153 12.44 -18.07 -16.45
CA LEU A 153 11.82 -16.80 -16.74
C LEU A 153 12.59 -16.01 -17.83
N GLU A 154 13.92 -16.02 -17.79
CA GLU A 154 14.78 -15.34 -18.75
C GLU A 154 14.75 -16.03 -20.13
N ARG A 155 14.87 -17.37 -20.15
CA ARG A 155 14.85 -18.14 -21.40
C ARG A 155 13.45 -18.24 -22.00
N GLY A 156 12.42 -17.89 -21.24
CA GLY A 156 11.05 -18.05 -21.67
C GLY A 156 10.70 -19.53 -21.90
N GLU A 157 10.96 -20.38 -20.92
CA GLU A 157 10.49 -21.76 -20.96
C GLU A 157 8.97 -21.80 -20.76
N ARG A 158 8.29 -22.72 -21.47
CA ARG A 158 6.83 -22.82 -21.43
C ARG A 158 6.37 -23.50 -20.14
N VAL A 159 6.52 -22.80 -19.02
CA VAL A 159 6.09 -23.21 -17.68
C VAL A 159 4.99 -22.29 -17.18
N ALA A 160 4.07 -22.86 -16.39
CA ALA A 160 2.97 -22.13 -15.80
C ALA A 160 2.82 -22.45 -14.31
N VAL A 161 2.44 -21.44 -13.52
CA VAL A 161 2.00 -21.59 -12.14
C VAL A 161 0.55 -21.16 -12.06
N LEU A 162 -0.31 -22.04 -11.55
CA LEU A 162 -1.74 -21.78 -11.41
C LEU A 162 -2.07 -21.44 -9.96
N ASP A 163 -3.12 -20.68 -9.72
CA ASP A 163 -3.68 -20.60 -8.37
C ASP A 163 -4.48 -21.89 -8.04
N GLU A 164 -4.67 -22.14 -6.74
CA GLU A 164 -5.32 -23.36 -6.23
C GLU A 164 -6.72 -23.61 -6.84
N PRO A 165 -7.63 -22.61 -6.96
CA PRO A 165 -8.93 -22.83 -7.59
C PRO A 165 -8.85 -23.06 -9.11
N ALA A 166 -7.89 -22.43 -9.81
CA ALA A 166 -7.70 -22.68 -11.22
C ALA A 166 -7.16 -24.10 -11.47
N ALA A 167 -6.18 -24.52 -10.68
CA ALA A 167 -5.66 -25.88 -10.72
C ALA A 167 -6.76 -26.92 -10.48
N PHE A 168 -7.60 -26.72 -9.46
CA PHE A 168 -8.70 -27.62 -9.17
C PHE A 168 -9.76 -27.68 -10.29
N LYS A 169 -10.06 -26.55 -10.93
CA LYS A 169 -11.06 -26.49 -11.99
C LYS A 169 -10.55 -27.06 -13.32
N LEU A 170 -9.27 -26.87 -13.62
CA LEU A 170 -8.65 -27.37 -14.86
C LEU A 170 -8.24 -28.84 -14.75
N PHE A 171 -7.94 -29.33 -13.55
CA PHE A 171 -7.49 -30.69 -13.27
C PHE A 171 -8.30 -31.36 -12.16
N PRO A 172 -9.62 -31.61 -12.35
CA PRO A 172 -10.49 -32.10 -11.29
C PRO A 172 -10.18 -33.53 -10.82
N THR A 173 -9.54 -34.34 -11.67
CA THR A 173 -9.28 -35.77 -11.42
C THR A 173 -7.82 -36.18 -11.55
N SER A 174 -6.93 -35.28 -11.95
CA SER A 174 -5.50 -35.53 -12.18
C SER A 174 -4.62 -34.58 -11.37
N ASP A 175 -3.36 -34.96 -11.15
CA ASP A 175 -2.38 -34.06 -10.52
C ASP A 175 -2.09 -32.88 -11.44
N PRO A 176 -2.29 -31.64 -11.01
CA PRO A 176 -1.97 -30.45 -11.80
C PRO A 176 -0.50 -30.40 -12.25
N LEU A 177 0.44 -30.94 -11.45
CA LEU A 177 1.89 -30.87 -11.73
C LEU A 177 2.32 -31.80 -12.89
N GLU A 178 1.51 -32.78 -13.21
CA GLU A 178 1.72 -33.65 -14.39
C GLU A 178 0.94 -33.16 -15.61
N GLY A 179 0.20 -32.06 -15.44
CA GLY A 179 -0.70 -31.52 -16.45
C GLY A 179 -0.09 -30.41 -17.30
N ARG A 180 -0.75 -30.17 -18.42
CA ARG A 180 -0.45 -29.06 -19.33
C ARG A 180 -1.65 -28.17 -19.50
N VAL A 181 -1.40 -26.88 -19.67
CA VAL A 181 -2.41 -25.89 -19.99
C VAL A 181 -2.12 -25.25 -21.32
N ARG A 182 -3.17 -25.05 -22.11
CA ARG A 182 -3.08 -24.34 -23.39
C ARG A 182 -3.32 -22.87 -23.18
N ILE A 183 -2.33 -22.07 -23.57
CA ILE A 183 -2.35 -20.61 -23.52
C ILE A 183 -2.14 -20.09 -24.93
N GLY A 184 -3.17 -19.47 -25.51
CA GLY A 184 -3.14 -19.19 -26.95
C GLY A 184 -3.05 -20.48 -27.78
N GLU A 185 -2.01 -20.59 -28.60
CA GLU A 185 -1.77 -21.78 -29.43
C GLU A 185 -0.74 -22.73 -28.81
N ALA A 186 -0.09 -22.38 -27.73
CA ALA A 186 1.00 -23.13 -27.13
C ALA A 186 0.60 -23.88 -25.86
N TRP A 187 1.27 -24.99 -25.58
CA TRP A 187 1.13 -25.79 -24.38
C TRP A 187 2.21 -25.39 -23.36
N TYR A 188 1.81 -25.25 -22.09
CA TYR A 188 2.67 -24.92 -20.97
C TYR A 188 2.59 -26.02 -19.92
N ASP A 189 3.74 -26.45 -19.41
CA ASP A 189 3.81 -27.42 -18.32
C ASP A 189 3.50 -26.75 -16.98
N VAL A 190 2.63 -27.33 -16.17
CA VAL A 190 2.30 -26.78 -14.86
C VAL A 190 3.37 -27.21 -13.86
N VAL A 191 4.20 -26.25 -13.40
CA VAL A 191 5.32 -26.49 -12.49
C VAL A 191 5.00 -26.20 -11.03
N GLY A 192 3.90 -25.50 -10.77
CA GLY A 192 3.50 -25.16 -9.40
C GLY A 192 2.06 -24.74 -9.27
N VAL A 193 1.55 -24.90 -8.05
CA VAL A 193 0.23 -24.43 -7.63
C VAL A 193 0.42 -23.44 -6.49
N ALA A 194 0.08 -22.17 -6.74
CA ALA A 194 0.16 -21.12 -5.76
C ALA A 194 -1.09 -21.11 -4.86
N ARG A 195 -0.88 -20.86 -3.59
CA ARG A 195 -1.97 -20.70 -2.65
C ARG A 195 -2.82 -19.48 -3.02
N TRP A 196 -4.11 -19.71 -3.17
CA TRP A 196 -5.04 -18.62 -3.40
C TRP A 196 -5.33 -17.88 -2.09
N SER A 197 -5.14 -16.56 -2.12
CA SER A 197 -5.52 -15.68 -1.02
C SER A 197 -6.72 -14.85 -1.46
N ARG A 198 -7.82 -14.93 -0.73
CA ARG A 198 -8.98 -14.09 -0.98
C ARG A 198 -8.69 -12.68 -0.48
N ASP A 199 -8.38 -11.77 -1.38
CA ASP A 199 -8.20 -10.36 -1.04
C ASP A 199 -9.57 -9.70 -0.83
N VAL A 200 -9.72 -9.03 0.32
CA VAL A 200 -10.97 -8.35 0.67
C VAL A 200 -11.21 -7.19 -0.30
N GLY A 201 -12.38 -7.20 -0.94
CA GLY A 201 -12.79 -6.15 -1.88
C GLY A 201 -12.47 -6.45 -3.35
N ARG A 202 -11.93 -7.59 -3.69
CA ARG A 202 -11.81 -8.08 -5.06
C ARG A 202 -12.86 -9.15 -5.36
N TYR A 203 -13.37 -9.12 -6.59
CA TYR A 203 -14.08 -10.26 -7.16
C TYR A 203 -13.13 -11.46 -7.26
N GLU A 204 -13.67 -12.66 -7.22
CA GLU A 204 -12.92 -13.92 -7.38
C GLU A 204 -12.20 -13.92 -8.74
N GLN A 205 -11.00 -13.38 -8.79
CA GLN A 205 -10.14 -13.44 -9.95
C GLN A 205 -9.10 -14.52 -9.71
N HIS A 206 -9.17 -15.55 -10.53
CA HIS A 206 -8.17 -16.60 -10.57
C HIS A 206 -6.98 -16.11 -11.38
N GLN A 207 -5.78 -16.57 -11.04
CA GLN A 207 -4.55 -16.13 -11.67
C GLN A 207 -3.71 -17.30 -12.17
N ALA A 208 -3.06 -17.09 -13.33
CA ALA A 208 -2.01 -17.95 -13.83
C ALA A 208 -0.78 -17.09 -14.11
N TYR A 209 0.39 -17.64 -13.82
CA TYR A 209 1.68 -16.97 -14.06
C TYR A 209 2.49 -17.72 -15.09
N ILE A 210 3.02 -17.00 -16.07
CA ILE A 210 3.90 -17.52 -17.13
C ILE A 210 5.12 -16.60 -17.28
N PRO A 211 6.23 -17.06 -17.88
CA PRO A 211 7.36 -16.19 -18.19
C PRO A 211 6.98 -15.06 -19.15
N PHE A 212 7.45 -13.85 -18.88
CA PHE A 212 7.23 -12.68 -19.74
C PHE A 212 7.82 -12.89 -21.14
N ALA A 213 8.99 -13.53 -21.24
CA ALA A 213 9.62 -13.85 -22.49
C ALA A 213 8.78 -14.82 -23.37
N CYS A 214 7.99 -15.72 -22.74
CA CYS A 214 7.03 -16.55 -23.47
C CYS A 214 5.89 -15.71 -24.04
N ALA A 215 5.29 -14.84 -23.21
CA ALA A 215 4.19 -13.98 -23.66
C ALA A 215 4.64 -13.06 -24.82
N ALA A 216 5.87 -12.57 -24.74
CA ALA A 216 6.48 -11.78 -25.81
C ALA A 216 6.73 -12.59 -27.08
N ARG A 217 7.24 -13.82 -26.97
CA ARG A 217 7.52 -14.71 -28.11
C ARG A 217 6.25 -15.20 -28.79
N ASP A 218 5.24 -15.58 -28.00
CA ASP A 218 3.99 -16.15 -28.49
C ASP A 218 2.96 -15.02 -28.83
N ASP A 219 3.40 -13.75 -28.80
CA ASP A 219 2.63 -12.51 -29.09
C ASP A 219 1.25 -12.49 -28.42
N LEU A 220 1.22 -12.84 -27.11
CA LEU A 220 -0.02 -12.91 -26.36
C LEU A 220 -0.60 -11.51 -26.13
N PRO A 221 -1.92 -11.33 -26.30
CA PRO A 221 -2.56 -10.05 -26.02
C PRO A 221 -2.47 -9.73 -24.53
N MET A 222 -1.87 -8.60 -24.19
CA MET A 222 -1.76 -8.11 -22.84
C MET A 222 -2.41 -6.72 -22.73
N GLU A 223 -3.28 -6.52 -21.75
CA GLU A 223 -3.98 -5.24 -21.55
C GLU A 223 -3.11 -4.21 -20.85
N VAL A 224 -2.31 -4.67 -19.89
CA VAL A 224 -1.54 -3.80 -19.01
C VAL A 224 -0.11 -4.31 -18.92
N VAL A 225 0.84 -3.37 -19.02
CA VAL A 225 2.24 -3.61 -18.70
C VAL A 225 2.58 -2.88 -17.40
N GLU A 226 3.28 -3.58 -16.53
CA GLU A 226 3.62 -3.11 -15.19
C GLU A 226 5.10 -3.34 -14.94
N VAL A 227 5.73 -2.35 -14.32
CA VAL A 227 7.05 -2.53 -13.69
C VAL A 227 6.89 -2.36 -12.19
N CYS A 228 7.57 -3.20 -11.44
CA CYS A 228 7.53 -3.19 -9.99
C CYS A 228 8.94 -3.27 -9.41
N ALA A 229 9.12 -2.69 -8.22
CA ALA A 229 10.39 -2.73 -7.53
C ALA A 229 10.18 -2.78 -6.01
N ARG A 230 11.13 -3.40 -5.32
CA ARG A 230 11.21 -3.39 -3.87
C ARG A 230 12.23 -2.36 -3.42
N PRO A 231 11.81 -1.22 -2.84
CA PRO A 231 12.73 -0.15 -2.47
C PRO A 231 13.60 -0.55 -1.28
N ILE A 232 14.85 -0.10 -1.28
CA ILE A 232 15.69 -0.12 -0.09
C ILE A 232 15.20 1.01 0.83
N PRO A 233 14.99 0.76 2.12
CA PRO A 233 14.49 1.78 3.04
C PRO A 233 15.40 3.03 3.07
N ARG A 234 14.80 4.22 2.96
CA ARG A 234 15.48 5.52 3.00
C ARG A 234 16.47 5.82 1.86
N SER A 235 16.39 5.08 0.76
CA SER A 235 17.28 5.28 -0.41
C SER A 235 16.81 6.35 -1.40
N GLY A 236 15.60 6.90 -1.23
CA GLY A 236 14.99 7.79 -2.23
C GLY A 236 14.47 7.06 -3.47
N ALA A 237 14.38 5.73 -3.44
CA ALA A 237 13.97 4.86 -4.54
C ALA A 237 12.68 5.29 -5.24
N SER A 238 11.72 5.83 -4.49
CA SER A 238 10.41 6.25 -5.03
C SER A 238 10.54 7.27 -6.16
N ARG A 239 11.44 8.25 -6.00
CA ARG A 239 11.66 9.29 -7.01
C ARG A 239 12.41 8.75 -8.23
N VAL A 240 13.49 8.01 -8.00
CA VAL A 240 14.30 7.43 -9.07
C VAL A 240 13.46 6.48 -9.92
N PHE A 241 12.67 5.61 -9.26
CA PHE A 241 11.78 4.68 -9.94
C PHE A 241 10.69 5.40 -10.75
N GLU A 242 10.06 6.43 -10.19
CA GLU A 242 9.03 7.22 -10.87
C GLU A 242 9.60 7.94 -12.11
N GLU A 243 10.78 8.55 -12.01
CA GLU A 243 11.47 9.20 -13.12
C GLU A 243 11.83 8.20 -14.22
N SER A 244 12.40 7.04 -13.87
CA SER A 244 12.73 5.97 -14.81
C SER A 244 11.49 5.41 -15.51
N ALA A 245 10.41 5.14 -14.75
CA ALA A 245 9.18 4.59 -15.28
C ALA A 245 8.43 5.58 -16.20
N ASN A 246 8.43 6.86 -15.88
CA ASN A 246 7.85 7.90 -16.75
C ASN A 246 8.67 8.12 -18.02
N THR A 247 9.98 7.93 -17.97
CA THR A 247 10.86 7.97 -19.15
C THR A 247 10.62 6.76 -20.05
N TRP A 248 10.41 5.59 -19.43
CA TRP A 248 10.14 4.35 -20.14
C TRP A 248 8.80 4.36 -20.88
N LEU A 249 7.72 4.66 -20.19
CA LEU A 249 6.36 4.66 -20.75
C LEU A 249 5.54 5.80 -20.16
N PRO A 250 5.50 6.98 -20.79
CA PRO A 250 4.81 8.15 -20.24
C PRO A 250 3.30 7.94 -20.17
N GLY A 251 2.68 8.50 -19.11
CA GLY A 251 1.23 8.48 -18.93
C GLY A 251 0.68 7.29 -18.16
N GLY A 252 1.52 6.45 -17.60
CA GLY A 252 1.12 5.38 -16.69
C GLY A 252 0.73 5.90 -15.30
N THR A 253 0.37 4.98 -14.43
CA THR A 253 -0.03 5.25 -13.04
C THR A 253 1.05 4.73 -12.11
N PHE A 254 1.66 5.65 -11.36
CA PHE A 254 2.62 5.33 -10.31
C PHE A 254 1.92 5.13 -8.97
N VAL A 255 2.28 4.08 -8.26
CA VAL A 255 1.80 3.76 -6.91
C VAL A 255 3.00 3.39 -6.03
N ASP A 256 3.20 4.15 -4.98
CA ASP A 256 4.11 3.83 -3.89
C ASP A 256 3.29 3.38 -2.68
N THR A 257 3.33 2.09 -2.37
CA THR A 257 2.52 1.51 -1.29
C THR A 257 2.87 2.09 0.08
N ALA A 258 4.13 2.45 0.33
CA ALA A 258 4.55 3.09 1.57
C ALA A 258 3.96 4.51 1.70
N LYS A 259 4.01 5.31 0.63
CA LYS A 259 3.39 6.65 0.61
C LYS A 259 1.87 6.55 0.77
N GLU A 260 1.21 5.62 0.10
CA GLU A 260 -0.25 5.46 0.19
C GLU A 260 -0.70 4.97 1.57
N SER A 261 0.00 4.02 2.20
CA SER A 261 -0.29 3.55 3.55
C SER A 261 -0.08 4.66 4.60
N MET A 262 0.98 5.44 4.44
CA MET A 262 1.25 6.59 5.29
C MET A 262 0.16 7.66 5.13
N ARG A 263 -0.20 8.03 3.88
CA ARG A 263 -1.26 8.99 3.59
C ARG A 263 -2.60 8.56 4.18
N ALA A 264 -2.95 7.29 4.04
CA ALA A 264 -4.16 6.72 4.62
C ALA A 264 -4.20 6.81 6.16
N SER A 265 -3.05 6.70 6.81
CA SER A 265 -2.92 6.64 8.27
C SER A 265 -2.71 8.01 8.95
N ILE A 266 -2.41 9.10 8.21
CA ILE A 266 -2.04 10.41 8.77
C ILE A 266 -3.06 10.92 9.80
N ALA A 267 -4.35 10.95 9.48
CA ALA A 267 -5.37 11.45 10.38
C ALA A 267 -5.44 10.66 11.70
N ALA A 268 -5.36 9.34 11.61
CA ALA A 268 -5.39 8.48 12.78
C ALA A 268 -4.09 8.57 13.60
N ARG A 269 -2.94 8.68 12.95
CA ARG A 269 -1.65 8.92 13.59
C ARG A 269 -1.66 10.26 14.35
N ALA A 270 -2.18 11.33 13.74
CA ALA A 270 -2.31 12.63 14.40
C ALA A 270 -3.16 12.56 15.67
N VAL A 271 -4.30 11.87 15.62
CA VAL A 271 -5.15 11.65 16.79
C VAL A 271 -4.44 10.78 17.84
N ALA A 272 -3.77 9.71 17.43
CA ALA A 272 -3.01 8.85 18.34
C ALA A 272 -1.88 9.62 19.04
N VAL A 273 -1.11 10.42 18.29
CA VAL A 273 -0.05 11.29 18.84
C VAL A 273 -0.64 12.30 19.82
N ALA A 274 -1.75 12.97 19.48
CA ALA A 274 -2.40 13.92 20.38
C ALA A 274 -2.86 13.26 21.69
N LEU A 275 -3.45 12.06 21.61
CA LEU A 275 -3.85 11.28 22.79
C LEU A 275 -2.64 10.84 23.62
N ALA A 276 -1.57 10.40 22.97
CA ALA A 276 -0.33 10.01 23.64
C ALA A 276 0.33 11.19 24.37
N VAL A 277 0.41 12.35 23.71
CA VAL A 277 0.92 13.59 24.33
C VAL A 277 0.06 13.97 25.52
N TYR A 278 -1.26 13.93 25.40
CA TYR A 278 -2.16 14.20 26.53
C TYR A 278 -1.92 13.23 27.71
N ALA A 279 -1.80 11.93 27.42
CA ALA A 279 -1.52 10.92 28.43
C ALA A 279 -0.16 11.14 29.12
N LEU A 280 0.89 11.48 28.34
CA LEU A 280 2.21 11.80 28.86
C LEU A 280 2.19 13.04 29.75
N LEU A 281 1.49 14.10 29.36
CA LEU A 281 1.33 15.31 30.19
C LEU A 281 0.56 15.02 31.47
N TYR A 282 -0.48 14.19 31.40
CA TYR A 282 -1.23 13.76 32.58
C TYR A 282 -0.34 12.96 33.55
N LEU A 283 0.44 12.01 33.00
CA LEU A 283 1.36 11.19 33.80
C LEU A 283 2.48 12.03 34.40
N ALA A 284 3.05 12.95 33.63
CA ALA A 284 4.08 13.88 34.09
C ALA A 284 3.55 14.72 35.28
N ARG A 285 2.34 15.29 35.18
CA ARG A 285 1.69 16.03 36.28
C ARG A 285 1.46 15.14 37.49
N ARG A 286 1.11 13.89 37.33
CA ARG A 286 0.95 12.92 38.41
C ARG A 286 2.27 12.58 39.08
N LEU A 287 3.33 12.40 38.31
CA LEU A 287 4.70 12.15 38.79
C LEU A 287 5.26 13.34 39.55
N THR A 288 5.09 14.57 39.07
CA THR A 288 5.55 15.79 39.76
C THR A 288 4.85 15.98 41.10
N ARG A 289 3.54 15.70 41.17
CA ARG A 289 2.78 15.75 42.47
C ARG A 289 3.30 14.70 43.46
N ARG A 290 3.59 13.46 42.99
CA ARG A 290 4.18 12.40 43.83
C ARG A 290 5.57 12.74 44.30
N ALA A 291 6.41 13.30 43.43
CA ALA A 291 7.75 13.77 43.82
C ALA A 291 7.69 14.88 44.86
N GLY A 292 6.76 15.85 44.70
CA GLY A 292 6.53 16.88 45.68
C GLY A 292 6.11 16.33 47.06
N ALA A 293 5.19 15.36 47.09
CA ALA A 293 4.78 14.67 48.33
C ALA A 293 5.95 13.94 48.98
N LEU A 294 6.78 13.22 48.17
CA LEU A 294 7.95 12.50 48.66
C LEU A 294 9.00 13.45 49.30
N ILE A 295 9.21 14.62 48.70
CA ILE A 295 10.11 15.65 49.21
C ILE A 295 9.55 16.27 50.51
N SER A 296 8.24 16.51 50.60
CA SER A 296 7.62 17.03 51.78
C SER A 296 7.68 16.07 52.97
N ASP A 297 7.44 14.76 52.71
CA ASP A 297 7.56 13.70 53.68
C ASP A 297 9.03 13.51 54.16
N ALA A 298 9.97 13.58 53.22
CA ALA A 298 11.39 13.53 53.53
C ALA A 298 11.83 14.71 54.42
N ARG A 299 11.36 15.94 54.11
CA ARG A 299 11.64 17.12 54.94
C ARG A 299 11.02 17.02 56.36
N GLY A 300 9.82 16.45 56.46
CA GLY A 300 9.16 16.21 57.75
C GLY A 300 9.97 15.25 58.63
N ARG A 301 10.44 14.15 58.04
CA ARG A 301 11.24 13.13 58.77
C ARG A 301 12.64 13.60 59.13
N LEU A 302 13.32 14.42 58.30
CA LEU A 302 14.63 15.00 58.58
C LEU A 302 14.64 15.88 59.84
N ARG A 303 13.48 16.36 60.32
CA ARG A 303 13.37 17.12 61.55
C ARG A 303 13.43 16.23 62.81
N THR A 304 13.19 14.93 62.66
CA THR A 304 13.03 14.01 63.80
C THR A 304 14.02 12.82 63.75
N THR A 305 14.64 12.54 62.59
CA THR A 305 15.54 11.39 62.44
C THR A 305 16.82 11.77 61.72
N TYR A 306 17.92 11.06 62.01
CA TYR A 306 19.22 11.25 61.32
C TYR A 306 19.15 10.78 59.87
N MET A 307 19.90 11.43 59.01
CA MET A 307 19.94 11.16 57.56
C MET A 307 20.30 9.70 57.23
N ARG A 308 21.16 9.06 58.00
CA ARG A 308 21.59 7.69 57.83
C ARG A 308 20.44 6.68 57.99
N ASP A 309 19.54 6.92 58.93
CA ASP A 309 18.42 6.02 59.23
C ASP A 309 17.25 6.20 58.23
N MET A 310 17.23 7.34 57.54
CA MET A 310 16.25 7.65 56.52
C MET A 310 16.61 7.09 55.13
N LEU A 311 17.91 6.81 54.85
CA LEU A 311 18.38 6.34 53.56
C LEU A 311 17.66 5.07 53.07
N PRO A 312 17.51 3.99 53.86
CA PRO A 312 16.85 2.76 53.38
C PRO A 312 15.37 2.94 53.04
N TRP A 313 14.73 3.96 53.57
CA TRP A 313 13.34 4.32 53.24
C TRP A 313 13.25 5.20 51.98
N LEU A 314 14.19 6.14 51.82
CA LEU A 314 14.18 7.13 50.74
C LEU A 314 14.68 6.55 49.41
N LEU A 315 15.78 5.76 49.45
CA LEU A 315 16.45 5.25 48.27
C LEU A 315 15.54 4.44 47.31
N PRO A 316 14.76 3.44 47.77
CA PRO A 316 13.91 2.67 46.88
C PRO A 316 12.78 3.51 46.26
N ARG A 317 12.25 4.51 47.01
CA ARG A 317 11.20 5.39 46.49
C ARG A 317 11.73 6.39 45.49
N ALA A 318 12.92 6.95 45.75
CA ALA A 318 13.60 7.84 44.82
C ALA A 318 14.03 7.09 43.55
N ALA A 319 14.54 5.87 43.68
CA ALA A 319 14.91 5.02 42.56
C ALA A 319 13.69 4.66 41.68
N LEU A 320 12.55 4.31 42.31
CA LEU A 320 11.31 4.04 41.59
C LEU A 320 10.81 5.29 40.86
N GLN A 321 10.90 6.47 41.50
CA GLN A 321 10.50 7.73 40.87
C GLN A 321 11.43 8.07 39.68
N ALA A 322 12.73 7.88 39.85
CA ALA A 322 13.71 8.08 38.74
C ALA A 322 13.45 7.13 37.57
N LEU A 323 13.13 5.86 37.84
CA LEU A 323 12.76 4.88 36.83
C LEU A 323 11.49 5.33 36.07
N CYS A 324 10.46 5.78 36.79
CA CYS A 324 9.24 6.30 36.15
C CYS A 324 9.50 7.52 35.27
N VAL A 325 10.41 8.42 35.67
CA VAL A 325 10.81 9.58 34.85
C VAL A 325 11.58 9.12 33.62
N ALA A 326 12.50 8.17 33.74
CA ALA A 326 13.24 7.60 32.61
C ALA A 326 12.30 6.94 31.58
N LEU A 327 11.32 6.15 32.05
CA LEU A 327 10.30 5.55 31.20
C LEU A 327 9.43 6.62 30.49
N LEU A 328 9.10 7.72 31.17
CA LEU A 328 8.34 8.81 30.59
C LEU A 328 9.14 9.52 29.48
N ILE A 329 10.43 9.74 29.67
CA ILE A 329 11.33 10.31 28.66
C ILE A 329 11.43 9.37 27.46
N ALA A 330 11.61 8.07 27.68
CA ALA A 330 11.65 7.06 26.62
C ALA A 330 10.34 7.01 25.82
N ALA A 331 9.19 7.06 26.51
CA ALA A 331 7.88 7.11 25.88
C ALA A 331 7.68 8.41 25.06
N PHE A 332 8.16 9.55 25.57
CA PHE A 332 8.12 10.82 24.84
C PHE A 332 8.96 10.75 23.57
N TYR A 333 10.16 10.18 23.63
CA TYR A 333 10.99 9.94 22.46
C TYR A 333 10.29 9.05 21.43
N GLY A 334 9.65 7.96 21.87
CA GLY A 334 8.87 7.10 20.98
C GLY A 334 7.69 7.84 20.30
N VAL A 335 7.00 8.71 21.01
CA VAL A 335 5.92 9.53 20.42
C VAL A 335 6.48 10.52 19.42
N LEU A 336 7.64 11.12 19.69
CA LEU A 336 8.31 12.06 18.80
C LEU A 336 8.76 11.38 17.48
N THR A 337 9.32 10.17 17.56
CA THR A 337 9.71 9.42 16.37
C THR A 337 8.52 9.11 15.47
N VAL A 338 7.40 8.66 16.04
CA VAL A 338 6.15 8.40 15.29
C VAL A 338 5.57 9.69 14.68
N ALA A 339 5.70 10.83 15.38
CA ALA A 339 5.21 12.12 14.88
C ALA A 339 6.04 12.66 13.70
N ILE A 340 7.36 12.38 13.68
CA ILE A 340 8.29 12.88 12.65
C ILE A 340 8.34 11.93 11.44
N GLU A 341 8.01 10.66 11.59
CA GLU A 341 8.06 9.65 10.52
C GLU A 341 7.41 10.11 9.19
N PRO A 342 6.22 10.76 9.16
CA PRO A 342 5.63 11.25 7.92
C PRO A 342 6.50 12.24 7.15
N MET A 343 7.33 13.02 7.83
CA MET A 343 8.23 13.99 7.18
C MET A 343 9.34 13.32 6.37
N TYR A 344 9.76 12.11 6.78
CA TYR A 344 10.75 11.34 6.01
C TYR A 344 10.15 10.67 4.77
N VAL A 345 8.86 10.35 4.79
CA VAL A 345 8.16 9.74 3.65
C VAL A 345 7.73 10.81 2.64
N PHE A 346 7.32 11.96 3.11
CA PHE A 346 6.88 13.10 2.29
C PHE A 346 7.92 14.23 2.36
N THR A 347 9.06 14.01 1.75
CA THR A 347 10.10 15.05 1.63
C THR A 347 9.58 16.30 0.91
N GLU A 348 8.59 16.14 0.04
CA GLU A 348 7.89 17.21 -0.68
C GLU A 348 7.11 18.18 0.25
N TRP A 349 6.83 17.77 1.50
CA TRP A 349 6.15 18.61 2.49
C TRP A 349 7.10 19.52 3.25
N ILE A 350 8.39 19.28 3.14
CA ILE A 350 9.41 20.18 3.69
C ILE A 350 9.58 21.31 2.66
N PRO A 351 9.11 22.53 2.92
CA PRO A 351 9.30 23.64 2.00
C PRO A 351 10.79 23.94 1.90
N ASP A 352 11.30 24.10 0.68
CA ASP A 352 12.68 24.49 0.42
C ASP A 352 13.02 25.86 1.03
N VAL A 353 11.99 26.64 1.35
CA VAL A 353 12.09 27.92 2.04
C VAL A 353 11.00 28.00 3.11
N LEU A 354 11.38 28.08 4.37
CA LEU A 354 10.53 28.16 5.58
C LEU A 354 9.68 29.47 5.68
N VAL A 355 9.40 30.16 4.58
CA VAL A 355 9.01 31.58 4.63
C VAL A 355 7.52 31.87 4.40
N GLU A 356 6.71 30.98 3.82
CA GLU A 356 5.30 31.33 3.57
C GLU A 356 4.32 30.21 3.91
N LEU A 357 3.50 30.44 4.93
CA LEU A 357 2.38 29.56 5.33
C LEU A 357 1.34 29.37 4.22
N SER A 358 1.18 30.35 3.31
CA SER A 358 0.30 30.29 2.15
C SER A 358 0.74 29.23 1.15
N SER A 359 2.03 29.09 0.90
CA SER A 359 2.59 28.09 -0.03
C SER A 359 2.40 26.66 0.48
N ILE A 360 2.41 26.44 1.80
CA ILE A 360 2.14 25.14 2.43
C ILE A 360 0.67 24.74 2.19
N THR A 361 -0.27 25.67 2.33
CA THR A 361 -1.69 25.40 2.14
C THR A 361 -1.99 25.08 0.69
N GLU A 362 -1.44 25.85 -0.25
CA GLU A 362 -1.62 25.63 -1.68
C GLU A 362 -1.02 24.29 -2.13
N ARG A 363 0.18 23.95 -1.67
CA ARG A 363 0.86 22.68 -1.96
C ARG A 363 0.11 21.49 -1.34
N PHE A 364 -0.44 21.65 -0.14
CA PHE A 364 -1.32 20.65 0.47
C PHE A 364 -2.56 20.37 -0.39
N TRP A 365 -3.23 21.39 -0.91
CA TRP A 365 -4.39 21.23 -1.77
C TRP A 365 -4.01 20.63 -3.13
N GLN A 366 -2.88 21.00 -3.72
CA GLN A 366 -2.37 20.41 -4.96
C GLN A 366 -2.07 18.92 -4.78
N LEU A 367 -1.37 18.53 -3.70
CA LEU A 367 -1.08 17.14 -3.38
C LEU A 367 -2.35 16.33 -3.09
N THR A 368 -3.31 16.93 -2.40
CA THR A 368 -4.59 16.28 -2.11
C THR A 368 -5.43 16.08 -3.37
N SER A 369 -5.46 17.06 -4.27
CA SER A 369 -6.16 16.96 -5.55
C SER A 369 -5.49 15.97 -6.51
N ALA A 370 -4.16 15.92 -6.53
CA ALA A 370 -3.41 14.92 -7.30
C ALA A 370 -3.69 13.49 -6.79
N ALA A 371 -3.79 13.33 -5.46
CA ALA A 371 -4.13 12.05 -4.84
C ALA A 371 -5.60 11.62 -5.06
N ALA A 372 -6.49 12.54 -5.40
CA ALA A 372 -7.90 12.24 -5.70
C ALA A 372 -8.11 11.71 -7.13
N LYS A 373 -7.08 11.74 -8.00
CA LYS A 373 -7.19 11.18 -9.34
C LYS A 373 -7.45 9.67 -9.26
N PRO A 374 -8.42 9.13 -10.00
CA PRO A 374 -8.69 7.70 -9.98
C PRO A 374 -7.46 6.93 -10.50
N VAL A 375 -7.02 5.96 -9.73
CA VAL A 375 -5.96 5.03 -10.16
C VAL A 375 -6.54 4.16 -11.27
N ARG A 376 -5.98 4.23 -12.48
CA ARG A 376 -6.45 3.47 -13.64
C ARG A 376 -6.22 1.96 -13.49
N VAL A 377 -5.21 1.58 -12.72
CA VAL A 377 -4.86 0.17 -12.49
C VAL A 377 -4.86 -0.10 -10.99
N TYR A 378 -5.70 -1.02 -10.55
CA TYR A 378 -5.76 -1.46 -9.15
C TYR A 378 -4.82 -2.64 -8.94
N THR A 379 -3.78 -2.43 -8.14
CA THR A 379 -2.91 -3.50 -7.68
C THR A 379 -3.43 -4.12 -6.38
N GLU A 380 -3.06 -5.37 -6.09
CA GLU A 380 -3.49 -6.08 -4.87
C GLU A 380 -3.09 -5.30 -3.59
N ALA A 381 -1.86 -4.82 -3.55
CA ALA A 381 -1.37 -4.04 -2.41
C ALA A 381 -2.18 -2.75 -2.19
N TYR A 382 -2.52 -2.04 -3.27
CA TYR A 382 -3.34 -0.84 -3.19
C TYR A 382 -4.77 -1.13 -2.70
N ALA A 383 -5.37 -2.26 -3.15
CA ALA A 383 -6.69 -2.68 -2.69
C ALA A 383 -6.70 -2.98 -1.19
N ARG A 384 -5.67 -3.67 -0.67
CA ARG A 384 -5.50 -3.94 0.77
C ARG A 384 -5.35 -2.65 1.58
N ILE A 385 -4.51 -1.71 1.11
CA ILE A 385 -4.33 -0.41 1.76
C ILE A 385 -5.65 0.35 1.83
N ARG A 386 -6.43 0.39 0.75
CA ARG A 386 -7.76 1.04 0.74
C ARG A 386 -8.74 0.41 1.72
N PHE A 387 -8.75 -0.92 1.82
CA PHE A 387 -9.58 -1.62 2.79
C PHE A 387 -9.23 -1.22 4.23
N TRP A 388 -7.93 -1.31 4.59
CA TRP A 388 -7.49 -0.95 5.94
C TRP A 388 -7.67 0.54 6.24
N ALA A 389 -7.52 1.40 5.24
CA ALA A 389 -7.87 2.82 5.36
C ALA A 389 -9.37 3.03 5.67
N GLY A 390 -10.24 2.20 5.07
CA GLY A 390 -11.66 2.18 5.39
C GLY A 390 -11.93 1.79 6.85
N VAL A 391 -11.32 0.69 7.30
CA VAL A 391 -11.41 0.23 8.71
C VAL A 391 -10.91 1.31 9.67
N LEU A 392 -9.81 1.99 9.31
CA LEU A 392 -9.24 3.07 10.10
C LEU A 392 -10.20 4.26 10.26
N ARG A 393 -10.87 4.66 9.17
CA ARG A 393 -11.88 5.73 9.20
C ARG A 393 -13.06 5.38 10.10
N TRP A 394 -13.56 4.16 10.02
CA TRP A 394 -14.63 3.67 10.89
C TRP A 394 -14.19 3.59 12.35
N GLY A 395 -12.97 3.13 12.61
CA GLY A 395 -12.37 3.12 13.95
C GLY A 395 -12.27 4.54 14.56
N LEU A 396 -11.81 5.51 13.75
CA LEU A 396 -11.73 6.91 14.15
C LEU A 396 -13.11 7.51 14.47
N LEU A 397 -14.10 7.26 13.62
CA LEU A 397 -15.48 7.69 13.85
C LEU A 397 -16.07 7.09 15.12
N ALA A 398 -15.85 5.79 15.36
CA ALA A 398 -16.31 5.12 16.57
C ALA A 398 -15.65 5.69 17.84
N LEU A 399 -14.35 6.00 17.79
CA LEU A 399 -13.62 6.61 18.89
C LEU A 399 -14.15 8.01 19.20
N LEU A 400 -14.32 8.86 18.18
CA LEU A 400 -14.80 10.22 18.33
C LEU A 400 -16.26 10.25 18.84
N THR A 401 -17.13 9.39 18.30
CA THR A 401 -18.53 9.29 18.77
C THR A 401 -18.60 8.77 20.20
N GLY A 402 -17.77 7.79 20.56
CA GLY A 402 -17.65 7.30 21.93
C GLY A 402 -17.19 8.39 22.90
N ALA A 403 -16.18 9.17 22.54
CA ALA A 403 -15.70 10.30 23.31
C ALA A 403 -16.77 11.40 23.46
N LEU A 404 -17.50 11.71 22.38
CA LEU A 404 -18.59 12.67 22.40
C LEU A 404 -19.72 12.24 23.33
N VAL A 405 -20.15 10.97 23.27
CA VAL A 405 -21.18 10.41 24.17
C VAL A 405 -20.73 10.47 25.63
N MET A 406 -19.47 10.21 25.93
CA MET A 406 -18.92 10.37 27.29
C MET A 406 -18.92 11.82 27.72
N ALA A 407 -18.50 12.75 26.87
CA ALA A 407 -18.47 14.18 27.18
C ALA A 407 -19.87 14.76 27.46
N LEU A 408 -20.85 14.40 26.61
CA LEU A 408 -22.24 14.82 26.76
C LEU A 408 -22.88 14.25 28.05
N SER A 409 -22.56 13.01 28.40
CA SER A 409 -23.07 12.37 29.61
C SER A 409 -22.35 12.80 30.90
N SER A 410 -21.26 13.58 30.79
CA SER A 410 -20.52 14.13 31.95
C SER A 410 -20.96 15.57 32.30
N ARG A 411 -21.80 16.20 31.47
CA ARG A 411 -22.33 17.53 31.78
C ARG A 411 -23.32 17.43 32.94
N PRO A 412 -23.18 18.23 34.02
CA PRO A 412 -24.17 18.28 35.10
C PRO A 412 -25.53 18.69 34.50
N PRO A 413 -26.64 18.16 35.02
CA PRO A 413 -27.96 18.61 34.59
C PRO A 413 -28.03 20.11 34.79
N ARG A 414 -28.38 20.85 33.72
CA ARG A 414 -28.67 22.28 33.86
C ARG A 414 -29.71 22.40 34.92
N ALA A 415 -29.41 23.14 36.01
CA ALA A 415 -30.39 23.50 37.00
C ALA A 415 -31.59 24.15 36.28
N LYS A 416 -32.73 23.48 36.31
CA LYS A 416 -34.00 24.08 35.89
C LYS A 416 -34.13 25.34 36.75
N GLY A 417 -34.12 26.49 36.07
CA GLY A 417 -34.31 27.75 36.74
C GLY A 417 -35.49 27.67 37.69
N GLU A 418 -35.26 27.96 38.94
CA GLU A 418 -36.30 28.29 39.86
C GLU A 418 -37.09 29.43 39.25
N ALA A 419 -38.29 29.11 38.76
CA ALA A 419 -39.29 30.12 38.50
C ALA A 419 -39.60 30.77 39.85
N ARG A 420 -39.07 31.97 40.05
CA ARG A 420 -39.43 32.86 41.12
C ARG A 420 -40.90 33.18 40.97
N LEU A 421 -41.71 32.54 41.78
CA LEU A 421 -43.02 33.01 42.10
C LEU A 421 -42.77 34.15 43.13
N GLU A 422 -42.81 35.37 42.70
CA GLU A 422 -43.10 36.54 43.52
C GLU A 422 -44.51 36.96 43.16
N ASP A 423 -45.41 36.74 44.19
CA ASP A 423 -46.61 37.52 44.39
C ASP A 423 -46.26 38.87 45.01
#